data_e9ef17d09f05d68bf913a725f4c5ac24
#
_entry.id   e9ef17d09f05d68bf913a725f4c5ac24
#
_cell.length_a   1.000
_cell.length_b   1.000
_cell.length_c   1.000
_cell.angle_alpha   90.00
_cell.angle_beta   90.00
_cell.angle_gamma   90.00
#
_symmetry.space_group_name_H-M   'P 1'
#
loop_
_entity.id
_entity.type
_entity.pdbx_description
1 polymer ?
#
loop_
_entity_poly.entity_id
_entity_poly.type
_entity_poly.pdbx_seq_one_letter_code
_entity_poly.pdbx_strand_id
1 'polypeptide(L)'
;MKITNVDVLLVENQGFKPPFVWRKNLPGSDPATIGGWLVIETDAGITGFASAPRGVILKDYVDRRFRAELIGQDPLQREYLWERVWELDRIERFAPNMAHVVDVALWDIAGKQAGLPIYKLLGGFRESIQAYASTVTYSSIEEFLDIADQCLGLGYPAIKLHAFGDAKKDALLAQKLRAHVGDDIPLMYDGSAGFDLTDAVFLGHALDEAGFAWYEEPMREFSITAYKWLGERVRIPLLLGEVTDGYTGCRKIPGTHVCAISYFAKQKRNSYSLT
;
A
#
# COMPACT_ATOMS: atom_id res chain seq x y z
N MET A 1 -12.98 16.65 25.12
CA MET A 1 -12.60 17.33 23.87
C MET A 1 -13.67 17.03 22.85
N LYS A 2 -14.02 18.04 22.03
CA LYS A 2 -15.04 17.85 21.00
C LYS A 2 -14.58 18.37 19.66
N ILE A 3 -14.99 17.70 18.58
CA ILE A 3 -14.75 18.14 17.20
C ILE A 3 -15.62 19.37 16.92
N THR A 4 -15.00 20.47 16.48
CA THR A 4 -15.65 21.75 16.20
C THR A 4 -15.74 22.06 14.72
N ASN A 5 -14.81 21.55 13.91
CA ASN A 5 -14.81 21.72 12.46
C ASN A 5 -14.25 20.48 11.76
N VAL A 6 -14.77 20.20 10.57
CA VAL A 6 -14.27 19.16 9.64
C VAL A 6 -14.30 19.74 8.24
N ASP A 7 -13.15 19.86 7.58
CA ASP A 7 -13.05 20.40 6.23
C ASP A 7 -11.98 19.69 5.40
N VAL A 8 -11.94 19.95 4.10
CA VAL A 8 -10.95 19.43 3.16
C VAL A 8 -10.27 20.58 2.43
N LEU A 9 -8.97 20.70 2.65
CA LEU A 9 -8.12 21.58 1.88
C LEU A 9 -7.77 20.91 0.56
N LEU A 10 -8.13 21.52 -0.57
CA LEU A 10 -7.80 20.99 -1.88
C LEU A 10 -6.40 21.47 -2.30
N VAL A 11 -5.58 20.55 -2.79
CA VAL A 11 -4.21 20.81 -3.23
C VAL A 11 -4.02 20.31 -4.66
N GLU A 12 -3.63 21.19 -5.55
CA GLU A 12 -3.24 20.82 -6.90
C GLU A 12 -1.85 20.18 -6.88
N ASN A 13 -1.75 18.93 -7.36
CA ASN A 13 -0.50 18.23 -7.53
C ASN A 13 -0.18 18.14 -9.00
N GLN A 14 0.99 18.61 -9.39
CA GLN A 14 1.52 18.34 -10.71
C GLN A 14 1.98 16.91 -10.80
N GLY A 15 1.52 16.18 -11.82
CA GLY A 15 1.93 14.82 -12.07
C GLY A 15 3.36 14.71 -12.61
N PHE A 16 3.82 13.49 -12.74
CA PHE A 16 5.15 13.20 -13.31
C PHE A 16 5.18 13.46 -14.82
N LYS A 17 6.31 13.95 -15.29
CA LYS A 17 6.57 14.15 -16.72
C LYS A 17 7.91 13.49 -17.10
N PRO A 18 7.91 12.46 -17.95
CA PRO A 18 6.74 11.80 -18.55
C PRO A 18 5.90 11.04 -17.50
N PRO A 19 4.60 10.73 -17.80
CA PRO A 19 3.82 9.83 -16.96
C PRO A 19 4.48 8.46 -16.90
N PHE A 20 4.43 7.83 -15.72
CA PHE A 20 4.93 6.47 -15.54
C PHE A 20 3.79 5.45 -15.51
N VAL A 21 4.11 4.18 -15.68
CA VAL A 21 3.19 3.05 -15.53
C VAL A 21 3.79 2.01 -14.57
N TRP A 22 2.91 1.25 -13.89
CA TRP A 22 3.33 0.13 -13.04
C TRP A 22 3.49 -1.18 -13.82
N ARG A 23 2.88 -1.30 -14.98
CA ARG A 23 3.08 -2.36 -15.98
C ARG A 23 2.43 -1.97 -17.31
N LYS A 24 2.76 -2.69 -18.36
CA LYS A 24 2.11 -2.56 -19.66
C LYS A 24 0.58 -2.73 -19.53
N ASN A 25 -0.16 -1.96 -20.30
CA ASN A 25 -1.62 -1.93 -20.33
C ASN A 25 -2.34 -1.39 -19.08
N LEU A 26 -1.60 -0.89 -18.07
CA LEU A 26 -2.20 -0.02 -17.07
C LEU A 26 -2.26 1.42 -17.59
N PRO A 27 -3.27 2.20 -17.17
CA PRO A 27 -3.23 3.64 -17.35
C PRO A 27 -1.96 4.22 -16.77
N GLY A 28 -1.38 5.22 -17.42
CA GLY A 28 -0.27 5.97 -16.87
C GLY A 28 -0.70 6.84 -15.67
N SER A 29 0.28 7.32 -14.92
CA SER A 29 0.04 8.27 -13.83
C SER A 29 -0.69 9.52 -14.36
N ASP A 30 -1.58 10.08 -13.53
CA ASP A 30 -2.30 11.30 -13.89
C ASP A 30 -1.30 12.46 -14.12
N PRO A 31 -1.48 13.28 -15.18
CA PRO A 31 -0.62 14.43 -15.45
C PRO A 31 -0.79 15.56 -14.43
N ALA A 32 -1.95 15.64 -13.78
CA ALA A 32 -2.25 16.51 -12.64
C ALA A 32 -3.42 15.94 -11.85
N THR A 33 -3.39 16.11 -10.53
CA THR A 33 -4.47 15.66 -9.65
C THR A 33 -4.82 16.75 -8.63
N ILE A 34 -6.08 16.74 -8.17
CA ILE A 34 -6.49 17.52 -7.02
C ILE A 34 -6.55 16.57 -5.82
N GLY A 35 -5.49 16.58 -5.03
CA GLY A 35 -5.46 15.90 -3.73
C GLY A 35 -6.22 16.69 -2.67
N GLY A 36 -6.37 16.10 -1.49
CA GLY A 36 -7.02 16.72 -0.36
C GLY A 36 -6.31 16.44 0.96
N TRP A 37 -6.38 17.41 1.86
CA TRP A 37 -6.06 17.21 3.27
C TRP A 37 -7.34 17.34 4.08
N LEU A 38 -7.77 16.24 4.70
CA LEU A 38 -8.80 16.30 5.73
C LEU A 38 -8.23 17.03 6.94
N VAL A 39 -9.00 17.98 7.45
CA VAL A 39 -8.68 18.77 8.63
C VAL A 39 -9.80 18.59 9.64
N ILE A 40 -9.49 18.10 10.84
CA ILE A 40 -10.43 17.95 11.95
C ILE A 40 -9.94 18.83 13.10
N GLU A 41 -10.71 19.88 13.43
CA GLU A 41 -10.38 20.81 14.52
C GLU A 41 -11.19 20.46 15.78
N THR A 42 -10.61 20.75 16.94
CA THR A 42 -11.23 20.49 18.24
C THR A 42 -11.31 21.75 19.11
N ASP A 43 -12.21 21.74 20.10
CA ASP A 43 -12.35 22.79 21.12
C ASP A 43 -11.13 22.91 22.05
N ALA A 44 -10.24 21.91 22.03
CA ALA A 44 -8.96 21.93 22.74
C ALA A 44 -7.80 22.58 21.95
N GLY A 45 -8.06 23.09 20.74
CA GLY A 45 -7.04 23.67 19.86
C GLY A 45 -6.14 22.64 19.18
N ILE A 46 -6.47 21.35 19.28
CA ILE A 46 -5.75 20.28 18.58
C ILE A 46 -6.41 20.04 17.24
N THR A 47 -5.60 20.02 16.17
CA THR A 47 -6.05 19.76 14.80
C THR A 47 -5.43 18.47 14.28
N GLY A 48 -6.25 17.56 13.75
CA GLY A 48 -5.84 16.33 13.08
C GLY A 48 -5.83 16.48 11.58
N PHE A 49 -4.88 15.81 10.92
CA PHE A 49 -4.70 15.85 9.47
C PHE A 49 -4.59 14.45 8.88
N ALA A 50 -5.16 14.29 7.68
CA ALA A 50 -4.92 13.11 6.84
C ALA A 50 -5.01 13.48 5.37
N SER A 51 -4.17 12.88 4.53
CA SER A 51 -4.16 13.14 3.09
C SER A 51 -5.02 12.12 2.32
N ALA A 52 -5.60 12.55 1.21
CA ALA A 52 -6.28 11.69 0.26
C ALA A 52 -5.89 12.08 -1.18
N PRO A 53 -5.70 11.10 -2.08
CA PRO A 53 -5.29 11.38 -3.46
C PRO A 53 -6.41 12.03 -4.30
N ARG A 54 -7.67 11.86 -3.90
CA ARG A 54 -8.87 12.37 -4.60
C ARG A 54 -9.60 13.38 -3.71
N GLY A 55 -9.04 14.60 -3.59
CA GLY A 55 -9.54 15.62 -2.68
C GLY A 55 -10.97 16.08 -2.95
N VAL A 56 -11.37 16.22 -4.22
CA VAL A 56 -12.73 16.62 -4.60
C VAL A 56 -13.76 15.58 -4.17
N ILE A 57 -13.44 14.28 -4.31
CA ILE A 57 -14.33 13.18 -3.87
C ILE A 57 -14.42 13.19 -2.35
N LEU A 58 -13.29 13.29 -1.64
CA LEU A 58 -13.29 13.38 -0.19
C LEU A 58 -14.10 14.58 0.31
N LYS A 59 -13.95 15.74 -0.36
CA LYS A 59 -14.69 16.95 0.03
C LYS A 59 -16.20 16.78 -0.12
N ASP A 60 -16.66 16.13 -1.18
CA ASP A 60 -18.08 15.82 -1.36
C ASP A 60 -18.62 14.94 -0.20
N TYR A 61 -17.90 13.88 0.18
CA TYR A 61 -18.31 13.04 1.32
C TYR A 61 -18.29 13.79 2.65
N VAL A 62 -17.28 14.61 2.89
CA VAL A 62 -17.18 15.42 4.11
C VAL A 62 -18.36 16.38 4.20
N ASP A 63 -18.64 17.13 3.14
CA ASP A 63 -19.69 18.16 3.13
C ASP A 63 -21.11 17.57 3.26
N ARG A 64 -21.34 16.43 2.61
CA ARG A 64 -22.66 15.81 2.62
C ARG A 64 -22.90 14.87 3.81
N ARG A 65 -21.87 14.23 4.36
CA ARG A 65 -22.06 13.16 5.34
C ARG A 65 -21.13 13.24 6.54
N PHE A 66 -19.79 13.18 6.35
CA PHE A 66 -18.89 12.96 7.47
C PHE A 66 -18.92 14.08 8.49
N ARG A 67 -19.08 15.32 8.06
CA ARG A 67 -19.17 16.47 8.95
C ARG A 67 -20.33 16.32 9.95
N ALA A 68 -21.50 15.89 9.52
CA ALA A 68 -22.66 15.72 10.38
C ALA A 68 -22.47 14.61 11.42
N GLU A 69 -21.73 13.55 11.10
CA GLU A 69 -21.46 12.46 12.03
C GLU A 69 -20.35 12.79 13.03
N LEU A 70 -19.44 13.69 12.68
CA LEU A 70 -18.22 13.97 13.46
C LEU A 70 -18.35 15.21 14.38
N ILE A 71 -19.02 16.26 13.95
CA ILE A 71 -19.17 17.50 14.74
C ILE A 71 -19.81 17.21 16.09
N GLY A 72 -19.21 17.77 17.16
CA GLY A 72 -19.65 17.59 18.54
C GLY A 72 -19.27 16.27 19.19
N GLN A 73 -18.70 15.33 18.45
CA GLN A 73 -18.22 14.06 18.98
C GLN A 73 -16.85 14.21 19.66
N ASP A 74 -16.53 13.24 20.52
CA ASP A 74 -15.17 13.14 21.10
C ASP A 74 -14.24 12.41 20.10
N PRO A 75 -13.19 13.07 19.58
CA PRO A 75 -12.30 12.46 18.61
C PRO A 75 -11.48 11.28 19.16
N LEU A 76 -11.45 11.08 20.47
CA LEU A 76 -10.78 9.93 21.08
C LEU A 76 -11.64 8.66 21.08
N GLN A 77 -12.93 8.76 20.79
CA GLN A 77 -13.82 7.61 20.55
C GLN A 77 -13.67 7.07 19.12
N ARG A 78 -12.43 6.77 18.71
CA ARG A 78 -12.07 6.44 17.33
C ARG A 78 -12.83 5.24 16.76
N GLU A 79 -12.94 4.13 17.53
CA GLU A 79 -13.65 2.93 17.09
C GLU A 79 -15.14 3.24 16.80
N TYR A 80 -15.79 3.99 17.70
CA TYR A 80 -17.17 4.42 17.49
C TYR A 80 -17.33 5.31 16.25
N LEU A 81 -16.44 6.28 16.07
CA LEU A 81 -16.49 7.21 14.92
C LEU A 81 -16.16 6.50 13.62
N TRP A 82 -15.20 5.56 13.64
CA TRP A 82 -14.89 4.73 12.50
C TRP A 82 -16.11 3.90 12.08
N GLU A 83 -16.79 3.25 13.02
CA GLU A 83 -17.99 2.47 12.74
C GLU A 83 -19.12 3.35 12.16
N ARG A 84 -19.32 4.54 12.73
CA ARG A 84 -20.31 5.50 12.22
C ARG A 84 -20.05 5.91 10.76
N VAL A 85 -18.81 6.24 10.44
CA VAL A 85 -18.43 6.60 9.07
C VAL A 85 -18.51 5.39 8.13
N TRP A 86 -18.11 4.21 8.61
CA TRP A 86 -18.22 2.96 7.85
C TRP A 86 -19.68 2.61 7.50
N GLU A 87 -20.61 2.77 8.43
CA GLU A 87 -22.03 2.50 8.20
C GLU A 87 -22.62 3.36 7.06
N LEU A 88 -22.06 4.52 6.78
CA LEU A 88 -22.49 5.35 5.66
C LEU A 88 -22.31 4.67 4.30
N ASP A 89 -21.36 3.73 4.16
CA ASP A 89 -21.17 2.97 2.92
C ASP A 89 -22.43 2.19 2.52
N ARG A 90 -23.26 1.78 3.48
CA ARG A 90 -24.53 1.09 3.22
C ARG A 90 -25.47 1.90 2.32
N ILE A 91 -25.35 3.23 2.38
CA ILE A 91 -26.19 4.17 1.62
C ILE A 91 -25.42 4.80 0.47
N GLU A 92 -24.21 5.29 0.75
CA GLU A 92 -23.41 6.08 -0.19
C GLU A 92 -22.59 5.22 -1.16
N ARG A 93 -22.29 3.96 -0.78
CA ARG A 93 -21.45 3.03 -1.57
C ARG A 93 -20.14 3.67 -2.03
N PHE A 94 -19.49 4.40 -1.13
CA PHE A 94 -18.19 4.99 -1.41
C PHE A 94 -17.06 3.97 -1.24
N ALA A 95 -15.90 4.28 -1.82
CA ALA A 95 -14.71 3.46 -1.61
C ALA A 95 -14.30 3.50 -0.12
N PRO A 96 -14.18 2.34 0.56
CA PRO A 96 -13.87 2.27 2.00
C PRO A 96 -12.64 3.06 2.43
N ASN A 97 -11.67 3.25 1.53
CA ASN A 97 -10.47 4.07 1.79
C ASN A 97 -10.80 5.55 2.11
N MET A 98 -11.98 6.04 1.76
CA MET A 98 -12.42 7.38 2.16
C MET A 98 -12.75 7.45 3.65
N ALA A 99 -13.27 6.38 4.25
CA ALA A 99 -13.48 6.29 5.69
C ALA A 99 -12.16 6.24 6.46
N HIS A 100 -11.15 5.57 5.91
CA HIS A 100 -9.82 5.46 6.52
C HIS A 100 -9.13 6.83 6.69
N VAL A 101 -9.41 7.79 5.82
CA VAL A 101 -8.87 9.15 5.95
C VAL A 101 -9.35 9.81 7.25
N VAL A 102 -10.60 9.57 7.65
CA VAL A 102 -11.13 10.07 8.93
C VAL A 102 -10.39 9.42 10.11
N ASP A 103 -10.23 8.10 10.09
CA ASP A 103 -9.53 7.37 11.15
C ASP A 103 -8.09 7.83 11.33
N VAL A 104 -7.34 8.04 10.24
CA VAL A 104 -5.97 8.57 10.29
C VAL A 104 -5.93 9.96 10.94
N ALA A 105 -6.86 10.87 10.61
CA ALA A 105 -6.92 12.19 11.24
C ALA A 105 -7.26 12.12 12.73
N LEU A 106 -8.11 11.18 13.14
CA LEU A 106 -8.42 10.95 14.56
C LEU A 106 -7.23 10.37 15.33
N TRP A 107 -6.44 9.49 14.70
CA TRP A 107 -5.17 9.02 15.26
C TRP A 107 -4.15 10.14 15.41
N ASP A 108 -4.08 11.07 14.46
CA ASP A 108 -3.20 12.24 14.56
C ASP A 108 -3.58 13.14 15.75
N ILE A 109 -4.89 13.36 15.98
CA ILE A 109 -5.38 14.05 17.20
C ILE A 109 -4.95 13.30 18.46
N ALA A 110 -5.13 11.97 18.49
CA ALA A 110 -4.78 11.17 19.65
C ALA A 110 -3.28 11.23 19.98
N GLY A 111 -2.43 11.17 18.96
CA GLY A 111 -0.98 11.33 19.10
C GLY A 111 -0.60 12.68 19.66
N LYS A 112 -1.17 13.76 19.11
CA LYS A 112 -0.94 15.14 19.57
C LYS A 112 -1.45 15.37 21.00
N GLN A 113 -2.63 14.85 21.32
CA GLN A 113 -3.19 14.92 22.67
C GLN A 113 -2.32 14.21 23.70
N ALA A 114 -1.76 13.05 23.33
CA ALA A 114 -0.88 12.28 24.21
C ALA A 114 0.57 12.80 24.25
N GLY A 115 0.95 13.71 23.35
CA GLY A 115 2.35 14.14 23.19
C GLY A 115 3.28 13.01 22.69
N LEU A 116 2.73 12.01 21.99
CA LEU A 116 3.44 10.82 21.54
C LEU A 116 3.23 10.58 20.04
N PRO A 117 4.23 10.10 19.31
CA PRO A 117 4.04 9.61 17.97
C PRO A 117 3.13 8.37 17.98
N ILE A 118 2.31 8.23 16.92
CA ILE A 118 1.28 7.18 16.82
C ILE A 118 1.88 5.77 17.01
N TYR A 119 3.07 5.51 16.47
CA TYR A 119 3.70 4.20 16.62
C TYR A 119 3.96 3.81 18.09
N LYS A 120 4.21 4.79 18.98
CA LYS A 120 4.34 4.55 20.43
C LYS A 120 3.00 4.26 21.08
N LEU A 121 1.93 4.93 20.66
CA LEU A 121 0.57 4.61 21.12
C LEU A 121 0.14 3.19 20.69
N LEU A 122 0.65 2.69 19.58
CA LEU A 122 0.42 1.33 19.07
C LEU A 122 1.37 0.27 19.64
N GLY A 123 2.18 0.62 20.66
CA GLY A 123 3.05 -0.32 21.37
C GLY A 123 4.54 -0.23 21.05
N GLY A 124 4.97 0.58 20.10
CA GLY A 124 6.36 1.01 19.92
C GLY A 124 7.40 -0.10 19.72
N PHE A 125 7.17 -1.06 18.84
CA PHE A 125 8.08 -2.21 18.66
C PHE A 125 9.46 -1.82 18.10
N ARG A 126 9.53 -0.80 17.22
CA ARG A 126 10.80 -0.33 16.62
C ARG A 126 10.77 1.17 16.36
N GLU A 127 11.95 1.80 16.32
CA GLU A 127 12.10 3.24 16.07
C GLU A 127 12.52 3.54 14.63
N SER A 128 12.98 2.53 13.89
CA SER A 128 13.36 2.63 12.48
C SER A 128 12.88 1.44 11.69
N ILE A 129 12.66 1.63 10.40
CA ILE A 129 12.30 0.59 9.43
C ILE A 129 13.18 0.75 8.20
N GLN A 130 13.64 -0.39 7.64
CA GLN A 130 14.42 -0.39 6.42
C GLN A 130 13.53 -0.07 5.22
N ALA A 131 13.95 0.90 4.40
CA ALA A 131 13.30 1.22 3.15
C ALA A 131 13.85 0.37 2.00
N TYR A 132 13.09 0.28 0.92
CA TYR A 132 13.54 -0.22 -0.39
C TYR A 132 13.16 0.77 -1.49
N ALA A 133 13.88 0.74 -2.61
CA ALA A 133 13.50 1.48 -3.80
C ALA A 133 12.36 0.73 -4.52
N SER A 134 11.19 1.35 -4.63
CA SER A 134 10.08 0.85 -5.45
C SER A 134 10.15 1.52 -6.82
N THR A 135 10.43 0.74 -7.87
CA THR A 135 10.63 1.25 -9.21
C THR A 135 9.36 1.22 -10.04
N VAL A 136 9.34 1.93 -11.14
CA VAL A 136 8.27 1.92 -12.15
C VAL A 136 8.67 1.03 -13.33
N THR A 137 7.79 0.88 -14.34
CA THR A 137 8.12 0.15 -15.56
C THR A 137 9.01 0.99 -16.49
N TYR A 138 10.06 0.38 -16.99
CA TYR A 138 10.99 0.97 -17.97
C TYR A 138 10.88 0.27 -19.33
N SER A 139 11.56 0.80 -20.34
CA SER A 139 11.42 0.36 -21.73
C SER A 139 12.26 -0.87 -22.07
N SER A 140 13.40 -1.05 -21.42
CA SER A 140 14.34 -2.14 -21.68
C SER A 140 14.93 -2.74 -20.39
N ILE A 141 15.51 -3.93 -20.50
CA ILE A 141 16.21 -4.57 -19.38
C ILE A 141 17.42 -3.73 -18.96
N GLU A 142 18.14 -3.17 -19.92
CA GLU A 142 19.33 -2.34 -19.68
C GLU A 142 18.99 -1.12 -18.82
N GLU A 143 17.82 -0.49 -19.09
CA GLU A 143 17.34 0.63 -18.30
C GLU A 143 17.00 0.21 -16.85
N PHE A 144 16.41 -0.97 -16.65
CA PHE A 144 16.20 -1.51 -15.30
C PHE A 144 17.53 -1.75 -14.55
N LEU A 145 18.58 -2.23 -15.22
CA LEU A 145 19.88 -2.43 -14.60
C LEU A 145 20.52 -1.10 -14.20
N ASP A 146 20.47 -0.10 -15.08
CA ASP A 146 21.00 1.25 -14.80
C ASP A 146 20.27 1.91 -13.62
N ILE A 147 18.94 1.79 -13.56
CA ILE A 147 18.15 2.30 -12.44
C ILE A 147 18.46 1.55 -11.14
N ALA A 148 18.72 0.25 -11.20
CA ALA A 148 19.17 -0.51 -10.02
C ALA A 148 20.49 0.03 -9.47
N ASP A 149 21.47 0.32 -10.34
CA ASP A 149 22.73 0.93 -9.95
C ASP A 149 22.53 2.31 -9.30
N GLN A 150 21.64 3.15 -9.87
CA GLN A 150 21.28 4.44 -9.30
C GLN A 150 20.64 4.29 -7.91
N CYS A 151 19.70 3.35 -7.73
CA CYS A 151 19.05 3.10 -6.44
C CYS A 151 20.08 2.66 -5.38
N LEU A 152 20.97 1.74 -5.73
CA LEU A 152 22.04 1.29 -4.84
C LEU A 152 23.03 2.41 -4.54
N GLY A 153 23.39 3.24 -5.54
CA GLY A 153 24.22 4.43 -5.37
C GLY A 153 23.63 5.49 -4.46
N LEU A 154 22.30 5.58 -4.38
CA LEU A 154 21.55 6.43 -3.43
C LEU A 154 21.47 5.82 -2.02
N GLY A 155 21.96 4.59 -1.81
CA GLY A 155 22.00 3.93 -0.53
C GLY A 155 20.73 3.10 -0.19
N TYR A 156 19.85 2.85 -1.15
CA TYR A 156 18.73 1.92 -0.93
C TYR A 156 19.27 0.49 -0.82
N PRO A 157 18.96 -0.24 0.26
CA PRO A 157 19.51 -1.56 0.49
C PRO A 157 18.75 -2.69 -0.20
N ALA A 158 17.64 -2.39 -0.88
CA ALA A 158 16.77 -3.37 -1.54
C ALA A 158 15.95 -2.70 -2.65
N ILE A 159 15.47 -3.48 -3.63
CA ILE A 159 14.76 -2.99 -4.80
C ILE A 159 13.50 -3.81 -5.04
N LYS A 160 12.34 -3.13 -5.25
CA LYS A 160 11.10 -3.73 -5.71
C LYS A 160 10.84 -3.32 -7.16
N LEU A 161 10.63 -4.31 -8.03
CA LEU A 161 10.35 -4.10 -9.44
C LEU A 161 8.85 -3.99 -9.69
N HIS A 162 8.48 -3.04 -10.57
CA HIS A 162 7.30 -3.09 -11.41
C HIS A 162 7.81 -3.25 -12.85
N ALA A 163 7.59 -4.42 -13.46
CA ALA A 163 8.24 -4.77 -14.72
C ALA A 163 7.31 -4.62 -15.94
N PHE A 164 7.50 -5.44 -16.98
CA PHE A 164 6.78 -5.26 -18.24
C PHE A 164 5.33 -5.74 -18.19
N GLY A 165 4.98 -6.63 -17.26
CA GLY A 165 3.68 -7.34 -17.26
C GLY A 165 3.61 -8.41 -18.36
N ASP A 166 4.75 -9.01 -18.70
CA ASP A 166 4.94 -10.15 -19.60
C ASP A 166 5.77 -11.19 -18.87
N ALA A 167 5.16 -12.31 -18.49
CA ALA A 167 5.77 -13.29 -17.59
C ALA A 167 7.14 -13.80 -18.09
N LYS A 168 7.30 -14.00 -19.40
CA LYS A 168 8.57 -14.49 -19.98
C LYS A 168 9.65 -13.41 -19.98
N LYS A 169 9.28 -12.19 -20.36
CA LYS A 169 10.19 -11.06 -20.36
C LYS A 169 10.63 -10.68 -18.95
N ASP A 170 9.68 -10.76 -18.02
CA ASP A 170 9.89 -10.44 -16.60
C ASP A 170 10.75 -11.49 -15.89
N ALA A 171 10.59 -12.79 -16.25
CA ALA A 171 11.48 -13.85 -15.80
C ALA A 171 12.93 -13.63 -16.28
N LEU A 172 13.12 -13.22 -17.54
CA LEU A 172 14.45 -12.89 -18.05
C LEU A 172 15.03 -11.66 -17.34
N LEU A 173 14.23 -10.63 -17.09
CA LEU A 173 14.65 -9.46 -16.31
C LEU A 173 15.07 -9.85 -14.90
N ALA A 174 14.29 -10.68 -14.22
CA ALA A 174 14.60 -11.13 -12.86
C ALA A 174 15.96 -11.85 -12.78
N GLN A 175 16.22 -12.73 -13.73
CA GLN A 175 17.50 -13.44 -13.86
C GLN A 175 18.68 -12.49 -14.10
N LYS A 176 18.52 -11.56 -15.07
CA LYS A 176 19.55 -10.59 -15.40
C LYS A 176 19.82 -9.60 -14.27
N LEU A 177 18.77 -9.13 -13.60
CA LEU A 177 18.93 -8.21 -12.48
C LEU A 177 19.62 -8.90 -11.30
N ARG A 178 19.25 -10.14 -10.96
CA ARG A 178 19.95 -10.91 -9.91
C ARG A 178 21.43 -11.07 -10.23
N ALA A 179 21.77 -11.45 -11.47
CA ALA A 179 23.15 -11.57 -11.90
C ALA A 179 23.92 -10.23 -11.85
N HIS A 180 23.23 -9.12 -12.05
CA HIS A 180 23.80 -7.77 -12.06
C HIS A 180 24.09 -7.24 -10.66
N VAL A 181 23.10 -7.33 -9.74
CA VAL A 181 23.23 -6.75 -8.39
C VAL A 181 23.88 -7.68 -7.37
N GLY A 182 24.10 -8.95 -7.71
CA GLY A 182 24.65 -9.98 -6.81
C GLY A 182 23.61 -10.54 -5.84
N ASP A 183 24.02 -11.52 -5.02
CA ASP A 183 23.10 -12.28 -4.17
C ASP A 183 22.69 -11.57 -2.88
N ASP A 184 23.45 -10.58 -2.45
CA ASP A 184 23.25 -9.88 -1.16
C ASP A 184 22.13 -8.83 -1.19
N ILE A 185 21.70 -8.39 -2.38
CA ILE A 185 20.67 -7.37 -2.51
C ILE A 185 19.29 -8.03 -2.52
N PRO A 186 18.40 -7.76 -1.52
CA PRO A 186 17.03 -8.23 -1.57
C PRO A 186 16.27 -7.64 -2.75
N LEU A 187 15.72 -8.52 -3.59
CA LEU A 187 14.88 -8.15 -4.72
C LEU A 187 13.44 -8.58 -4.44
N MET A 188 12.50 -7.77 -4.84
CA MET A 188 11.07 -8.01 -4.74
C MET A 188 10.41 -7.72 -6.09
N TYR A 189 9.28 -8.36 -6.36
CA TYR A 189 8.54 -8.17 -7.59
C TYR A 189 7.08 -7.89 -7.30
N ASP A 190 6.54 -6.86 -7.96
CA ASP A 190 5.15 -6.46 -7.90
C ASP A 190 4.50 -6.63 -9.28
N GLY A 191 3.53 -7.51 -9.37
CA GLY A 191 2.81 -7.84 -10.62
C GLY A 191 1.69 -6.87 -10.95
N SER A 192 1.32 -5.97 -10.06
CA SER A 192 0.21 -5.02 -10.23
C SER A 192 -1.06 -5.68 -10.80
N ALA A 193 -1.37 -6.87 -10.30
CA ALA A 193 -2.53 -7.69 -10.72
C ALA A 193 -2.59 -7.99 -12.23
N GLY A 194 -1.42 -8.22 -12.86
CA GLY A 194 -1.28 -8.28 -14.32
C GLY A 194 -1.41 -9.65 -14.95
N PHE A 195 -1.26 -10.73 -14.21
CA PHE A 195 -1.13 -12.08 -14.74
C PHE A 195 -2.41 -12.92 -14.55
N ASP A 196 -2.56 -13.94 -15.37
CA ASP A 196 -3.42 -15.07 -15.08
C ASP A 196 -2.68 -16.10 -14.21
N LEU A 197 -3.38 -17.18 -13.82
CA LEU A 197 -2.79 -18.20 -12.94
C LEU A 197 -1.59 -18.91 -13.59
N THR A 198 -1.63 -19.16 -14.91
CA THR A 198 -0.57 -19.88 -15.63
C THR A 198 0.70 -19.05 -15.67
N ASP A 199 0.59 -17.79 -16.05
CA ASP A 199 1.70 -16.85 -16.09
C ASP A 199 2.23 -16.52 -14.69
N ALA A 200 1.32 -16.40 -13.69
CA ALA A 200 1.71 -16.19 -12.30
C ALA A 200 2.53 -17.36 -11.72
N VAL A 201 2.15 -18.61 -12.04
CA VAL A 201 2.93 -19.80 -11.64
C VAL A 201 4.28 -19.81 -12.32
N PHE A 202 4.32 -19.59 -13.65
CA PHE A 202 5.58 -19.57 -14.41
C PHE A 202 6.56 -18.52 -13.86
N LEU A 203 6.08 -17.28 -13.70
CA LEU A 203 6.93 -16.20 -13.19
C LEU A 203 7.32 -16.44 -11.72
N GLY A 204 6.40 -16.98 -10.89
CA GLY A 204 6.68 -17.31 -9.50
C GLY A 204 7.84 -18.29 -9.32
N HIS A 205 7.96 -19.29 -10.21
CA HIS A 205 9.12 -20.20 -10.23
C HIS A 205 10.40 -19.46 -10.63
N ALA A 206 10.37 -18.63 -11.67
CA ALA A 206 11.52 -17.87 -12.11
C ALA A 206 12.03 -16.86 -11.05
N LEU A 207 11.11 -16.22 -10.32
CA LEU A 207 11.44 -15.33 -9.21
C LEU A 207 12.05 -16.09 -8.01
N ASP A 208 11.52 -17.28 -7.68
CA ASP A 208 12.07 -18.15 -6.64
C ASP A 208 13.50 -18.58 -7.00
N GLU A 209 13.73 -19.03 -8.24
CA GLU A 209 15.07 -19.41 -8.75
C GLU A 209 16.04 -18.22 -8.72
N ALA A 210 15.57 -17.01 -9.01
CA ALA A 210 16.37 -15.80 -8.94
C ALA A 210 16.52 -15.24 -7.50
N GLY A 211 15.99 -15.92 -6.48
CA GLY A 211 16.13 -15.55 -5.08
C GLY A 211 15.41 -14.26 -4.70
N PHE A 212 14.25 -13.99 -5.30
CA PHE A 212 13.41 -12.86 -4.91
C PHE A 212 12.75 -13.11 -3.55
N ALA A 213 12.60 -12.07 -2.75
CA ALA A 213 12.10 -12.16 -1.38
C ALA A 213 10.58 -12.36 -1.33
N TRP A 214 9.82 -11.77 -2.26
CA TRP A 214 8.38 -11.96 -2.41
C TRP A 214 7.88 -11.61 -3.81
N TYR A 215 6.69 -12.08 -4.11
CA TYR A 215 5.91 -11.79 -5.30
C TYR A 215 4.59 -11.13 -4.90
N GLU A 216 4.48 -9.82 -5.14
CA GLU A 216 3.35 -8.99 -4.76
C GLU A 216 2.33 -8.94 -5.89
N GLU A 217 1.06 -9.01 -5.54
CA GLU A 217 -0.11 -8.87 -6.42
C GLU A 217 0.04 -9.49 -7.83
N PRO A 218 0.41 -10.80 -7.95
CA PRO A 218 0.52 -11.43 -9.26
C PRO A 218 -0.76 -11.38 -10.07
N MET A 219 -1.91 -11.54 -9.41
CA MET A 219 -3.25 -11.62 -10.04
C MET A 219 -4.21 -10.67 -9.33
N ARG A 220 -5.38 -10.45 -9.94
CA ARG A 220 -6.46 -9.71 -9.29
C ARG A 220 -6.99 -10.46 -8.08
N GLU A 221 -7.24 -9.74 -6.98
CA GLU A 221 -7.62 -10.30 -5.67
C GLU A 221 -9.08 -10.75 -5.59
N PHE A 222 -9.79 -10.78 -6.70
CA PHE A 222 -11.20 -11.22 -6.74
C PHE A 222 -11.42 -12.67 -6.32
N SER A 223 -10.37 -13.49 -6.32
CA SER A 223 -10.46 -14.91 -5.99
C SER A 223 -9.38 -15.35 -5.02
N ILE A 224 -9.74 -15.44 -3.75
CA ILE A 224 -8.89 -16.05 -2.72
C ILE A 224 -8.53 -17.49 -3.09
N THR A 225 -9.43 -18.24 -3.74
CA THR A 225 -9.18 -19.61 -4.22
C THR A 225 -8.06 -19.65 -5.25
N ALA A 226 -8.00 -18.69 -6.19
CA ALA A 226 -6.91 -18.63 -7.17
C ALA A 226 -5.57 -18.35 -6.50
N TYR A 227 -5.52 -17.48 -5.51
CA TYR A 227 -4.32 -17.23 -4.71
C TYR A 227 -3.89 -18.44 -3.88
N LYS A 228 -4.84 -19.20 -3.34
CA LYS A 228 -4.54 -20.47 -2.68
C LYS A 228 -3.90 -21.46 -3.65
N TRP A 229 -4.47 -21.62 -4.84
CA TRP A 229 -3.91 -22.49 -5.88
C TRP A 229 -2.52 -22.04 -6.34
N LEU A 230 -2.29 -20.74 -6.46
CA LEU A 230 -0.95 -20.21 -6.74
C LEU A 230 0.03 -20.56 -5.60
N GLY A 231 -0.34 -20.28 -4.36
CA GLY A 231 0.51 -20.55 -3.19
C GLY A 231 0.84 -22.05 -2.98
N GLU A 232 -0.01 -22.96 -3.50
CA GLU A 232 0.27 -24.42 -3.51
C GLU A 232 1.30 -24.83 -4.59
N ARG A 233 1.58 -23.94 -5.58
CA ARG A 233 2.41 -24.21 -6.76
C ARG A 233 3.74 -23.49 -6.75
N VAL A 234 3.87 -22.42 -6.02
CA VAL A 234 5.11 -21.63 -5.93
C VAL A 234 5.65 -21.62 -4.50
N ARG A 235 6.96 -21.52 -4.34
CA ARG A 235 7.61 -21.45 -3.02
C ARG A 235 7.87 -20.00 -2.59
N ILE A 236 7.99 -19.08 -3.55
CA ILE A 236 8.17 -17.67 -3.24
C ILE A 236 7.00 -17.14 -2.41
N PRO A 237 7.26 -16.39 -1.33
CA PRO A 237 6.19 -15.74 -0.56
C PRO A 237 5.32 -14.84 -1.43
N LEU A 238 4.01 -15.00 -1.32
CA LEU A 238 3.05 -14.14 -2.00
C LEU A 238 2.59 -13.03 -1.07
N LEU A 239 2.50 -11.82 -1.60
CA LEU A 239 2.02 -10.63 -0.93
C LEU A 239 0.82 -10.07 -1.68
N LEU A 240 -0.24 -9.69 -0.97
CA LEU A 240 -1.46 -9.12 -1.57
C LEU A 240 -2.19 -8.24 -0.54
N GLY A 241 -3.14 -7.42 -1.02
CA GLY A 241 -4.05 -6.69 -0.15
C GLY A 241 -3.92 -5.17 -0.23
N GLU A 242 -3.15 -4.61 -1.15
CA GLU A 242 -3.08 -3.16 -1.35
C GLU A 242 -4.44 -2.57 -1.71
N VAL A 243 -5.19 -3.27 -2.56
CA VAL A 243 -6.54 -2.86 -2.96
C VAL A 243 -7.65 -3.56 -2.17
N THR A 244 -7.28 -4.32 -1.12
CA THR A 244 -8.25 -5.03 -0.29
C THR A 244 -8.77 -4.12 0.80
N ASP A 245 -10.02 -3.76 0.71
CA ASP A 245 -10.65 -2.82 1.61
C ASP A 245 -11.01 -3.44 2.97
N GLY A 246 -10.55 -2.77 4.03
CA GLY A 246 -11.05 -2.92 5.38
C GLY A 246 -10.55 -4.13 6.15
N TYR A 247 -11.08 -4.24 7.37
CA TYR A 247 -10.75 -5.23 8.39
C TYR A 247 -10.87 -6.69 7.92
N THR A 248 -11.78 -6.97 7.00
CA THR A 248 -12.04 -8.33 6.49
C THR A 248 -11.07 -8.78 5.42
N GLY A 249 -10.40 -7.85 4.74
CA GLY A 249 -9.46 -8.15 3.66
C GLY A 249 -8.11 -8.71 4.13
N CYS A 250 -7.71 -8.37 5.35
CA CYS A 250 -6.39 -8.73 5.89
C CYS A 250 -6.33 -10.11 6.53
N ARG A 251 -7.12 -11.10 6.09
CA ARG A 251 -7.07 -12.46 6.62
C ARG A 251 -5.93 -13.25 6.01
N LYS A 252 -5.14 -13.91 6.87
CA LYS A 252 -4.17 -14.93 6.44
C LYS A 252 -4.93 -16.04 5.71
N ILE A 253 -4.48 -16.41 4.54
CA ILE A 253 -4.99 -17.58 3.82
C ILE A 253 -4.36 -18.84 4.45
N PRO A 254 -5.12 -19.71 5.15
CA PRO A 254 -4.56 -20.85 5.85
C PRO A 254 -3.86 -21.81 4.89
N GLY A 255 -2.70 -22.35 5.32
CA GLY A 255 -1.96 -23.36 4.56
C GLY A 255 -1.16 -22.86 3.38
N THR A 256 -0.97 -21.54 3.24
CA THR A 256 -0.17 -20.93 2.18
C THR A 256 0.81 -19.91 2.74
N HIS A 257 1.87 -19.60 1.98
CA HIS A 257 2.80 -18.49 2.27
C HIS A 257 2.24 -17.13 1.85
N VAL A 258 0.92 -17.01 1.67
CA VAL A 258 0.23 -15.78 1.29
C VAL A 258 0.00 -14.93 2.51
N CYS A 259 0.50 -13.71 2.49
CA CYS A 259 0.21 -12.68 3.49
C CYS A 259 -0.64 -11.60 2.86
N ALA A 260 -1.79 -11.29 3.45
CA ALA A 260 -2.43 -10.02 3.19
C ALA A 260 -1.62 -8.90 3.85
N ILE A 261 -1.51 -7.76 3.20
CA ILE A 261 -0.65 -6.67 3.65
C ILE A 261 -1.12 -6.13 5.01
N SER A 262 -0.59 -6.65 6.08
CA SER A 262 -0.28 -5.87 7.26
C SER A 262 1.25 -5.80 7.40
N TYR A 263 1.89 -5.44 6.33
CA TYR A 263 3.29 -5.73 6.05
C TYR A 263 4.30 -4.91 6.86
N PHE A 264 3.92 -3.85 7.48
CA PHE A 264 4.86 -3.00 8.20
C PHE A 264 5.40 -3.58 9.52
N ALA A 265 4.98 -4.78 9.91
CA ALA A 265 5.29 -5.35 11.21
C ALA A 265 6.24 -6.55 11.23
N LYS A 266 6.62 -7.16 10.09
CA LYS A 266 7.46 -8.36 10.09
C LYS A 266 8.76 -8.20 9.35
N GLN A 267 9.79 -7.73 10.06
CA GLN A 267 11.15 -8.04 9.69
C GLN A 267 11.81 -9.00 10.67
N LYS A 268 12.38 -10.05 10.05
CA LYS A 268 13.42 -10.94 10.55
C LYS A 268 13.42 -11.19 12.07
N ARG A 269 12.71 -12.18 12.48
CA ARG A 269 13.39 -13.23 13.24
C ARG A 269 13.89 -14.25 12.21
N ASN A 270 15.15 -14.68 12.32
CA ASN A 270 15.69 -15.83 11.63
C ASN A 270 14.86 -17.05 12.06
N SER A 271 13.81 -17.28 11.38
CA SER A 271 12.93 -18.46 11.26
C SER A 271 11.54 -17.96 10.87
N TYR A 272 11.12 -18.33 9.68
CA TYR A 272 9.75 -18.16 9.21
C TYR A 272 8.83 -19.13 9.97
N SER A 273 8.57 -18.89 11.24
CA SER A 273 7.47 -19.54 11.94
C SER A 273 6.38 -18.50 12.16
N LEU A 274 5.40 -18.53 11.28
CA LEU A 274 4.10 -17.94 11.51
C LEU A 274 3.30 -18.95 12.34
N THR A 275 3.30 -18.79 13.65
CA THR A 275 2.23 -19.33 14.50
C THR A 275 1.14 -18.29 14.64
#